data_f4ca9e8bfa13e9c647d373da6291e233
#
_entry.id   f4ca9e8bfa13e9c647d373da6291e233
#
_cell.length_a   1.000
_cell.length_b   1.000
_cell.length_c   1.000
_cell.angle_alpha   90.00
_cell.angle_beta   90.00
_cell.angle_gamma   90.00
#
_symmetry.space_group_name_H-M   'P 1'
#
loop_
_entity.id
_entity.type
_entity.pdbx_description
1 polymer ?
#
loop_
_entity_poly.entity_id
_entity_poly.type
_entity_poly.pdbx_seq_one_letter_code
_entity_poly.pdbx_strand_id
1 'polypeptide(L)'
;MRGTAAQFTAGRWKVTGYASYRKLDARLENGKVTSFQTDGLHRTRTELDRRRLVGNATGGGHLSYTGNNWSVGAGGYYARYDKDIQPPVRTYNRYYLRGQTATGGSADWSWRTERWHVTGEAALDRGGNEAISTTLRFAPAGNMAFALQHRHFSPRFVAPYAATLQETSRVQNEQAVLLGGRFTFLHGLEMLTYIDCFRHPQPTFRAGAPSQGFEAGLSLKHTPGRGNRSFTLRYRIKYKQQDITGRAGTLEYKGTHKLQGGADFRTKHFRTHLAADLCVATRQTTRNSVGWMVSARGLYTLPGRISAGLFTAVFFTNDYDTRLYAYEPQLKYAGGFPTFAYHGARAVAMAEWKALKNCSVGFRYAGTYYFNRQSIGSGTQRIDSSSQNDISVQLSITL
;
A
#
# COMPACT_ATOMS: atom_id res chain seq x y z
N MET A 1 -16.38 4.16 -6.90
CA MET A 1 -17.05 5.34 -6.29
C MET A 1 -18.30 5.64 -7.09
N ARG A 2 -19.36 6.07 -6.45
CA ARG A 2 -20.56 6.59 -7.15
C ARG A 2 -20.68 8.05 -6.76
N GLY A 3 -20.34 8.95 -7.66
CA GLY A 3 -20.35 10.38 -7.39
C GLY A 3 -20.04 11.17 -8.65
N THR A 4 -20.13 12.47 -8.54
CA THR A 4 -19.77 13.43 -9.57
C THR A 4 -18.72 14.38 -9.04
N ALA A 5 -17.86 14.87 -9.92
CA ALA A 5 -16.91 15.93 -9.63
C ALA A 5 -16.86 16.88 -10.82
N ALA A 6 -16.69 18.16 -10.55
CA ALA A 6 -16.51 19.19 -11.56
C ALA A 6 -15.30 20.04 -11.20
N GLN A 7 -14.55 20.45 -12.20
CA GLN A 7 -13.43 21.37 -12.08
C GLN A 7 -13.63 22.51 -13.06
N PHE A 8 -13.47 23.71 -12.57
CA PHE A 8 -13.51 24.95 -13.36
C PHE A 8 -12.18 25.68 -13.21
N THR A 9 -11.64 26.19 -14.30
CA THR A 9 -10.39 26.96 -14.33
C THR A 9 -10.64 28.29 -15.02
N ALA A 10 -10.31 29.38 -14.34
CA ALA A 10 -10.41 30.75 -14.84
C ALA A 10 -9.09 31.49 -14.58
N GLY A 11 -8.27 31.65 -15.63
CA GLY A 11 -6.94 32.21 -15.51
C GLY A 11 -6.06 31.42 -14.55
N ARG A 12 -5.66 32.02 -13.46
CA ARG A 12 -4.79 31.40 -12.41
C ARG A 12 -5.57 30.69 -11.30
N TRP A 13 -6.89 30.78 -11.33
CA TRP A 13 -7.77 30.16 -10.35
C TRP A 13 -8.29 28.82 -10.81
N LYS A 14 -8.33 27.87 -9.93
CA LYS A 14 -8.92 26.55 -10.14
C LYS A 14 -9.83 26.21 -8.98
N VAL A 15 -11.09 25.90 -9.27
CA VAL A 15 -12.11 25.46 -8.32
C VAL A 15 -12.47 24.01 -8.65
N THR A 16 -12.46 23.14 -7.66
CA THR A 16 -12.91 21.75 -7.81
C THR A 16 -13.97 21.47 -6.76
N GLY A 17 -15.09 20.87 -7.17
CA GLY A 17 -16.13 20.42 -6.25
C GLY A 17 -16.49 18.97 -6.54
N TYR A 18 -16.91 18.24 -5.52
CA TYR A 18 -17.36 16.86 -5.67
C TYR A 18 -18.46 16.50 -4.68
N ALA A 19 -19.30 15.54 -5.10
CA ALA A 19 -20.29 14.89 -4.24
C ALA A 19 -20.32 13.40 -4.53
N SER A 20 -20.47 12.58 -3.51
CA SER A 20 -20.48 11.12 -3.63
C SER A 20 -21.44 10.52 -2.62
N TYR A 21 -22.16 9.49 -3.06
CA TYR A 21 -22.91 8.62 -2.16
C TYR A 21 -22.54 7.15 -2.42
N ARG A 22 -22.27 6.40 -1.37
CA ARG A 22 -21.94 4.97 -1.44
C ARG A 22 -22.42 4.23 -0.22
N LYS A 23 -22.70 2.93 -0.40
CA LYS A 23 -22.92 2.02 0.72
C LYS A 23 -21.62 1.29 1.03
N LEU A 24 -21.25 1.26 2.30
CA LEU A 24 -20.04 0.63 2.84
C LEU A 24 -20.37 -0.69 3.50
N ASP A 25 -19.41 -1.62 3.43
CA ASP A 25 -19.49 -2.88 4.14
C ASP A 25 -19.04 -2.65 5.58
N ALA A 26 -19.81 -3.16 6.54
CA ALA A 26 -19.57 -2.92 7.94
C ALA A 26 -20.08 -4.04 8.84
N ARG A 27 -19.45 -4.19 9.99
CA ARG A 27 -20.00 -4.97 11.10
C ARG A 27 -20.88 -4.07 11.95
N LEU A 28 -22.10 -4.50 12.19
CA LEU A 28 -23.03 -3.79 13.08
C LEU A 28 -23.24 -4.61 14.35
N GLU A 29 -23.31 -3.89 15.47
CA GLU A 29 -23.76 -4.41 16.77
C GLU A 29 -24.76 -3.40 17.37
N ASN A 30 -25.95 -3.86 17.71
CA ASN A 30 -27.04 -3.00 18.19
C ASN A 30 -27.31 -1.78 17.29
N GLY A 31 -27.28 -1.99 15.96
CA GLY A 31 -27.52 -0.93 14.98
C GLY A 31 -26.36 0.05 14.76
N LYS A 32 -25.26 -0.08 15.51
CA LYS A 32 -24.08 0.79 15.44
C LYS A 32 -22.93 0.13 14.70
N VAL A 33 -22.13 0.91 14.02
CA VAL A 33 -20.96 0.44 13.26
C VAL A 33 -19.79 0.22 14.21
N THR A 34 -19.37 -1.04 14.35
CA THR A 34 -18.20 -1.39 15.17
C THR A 34 -16.90 -1.48 14.35
N SER A 35 -17.00 -1.77 13.05
CA SER A 35 -15.87 -1.76 12.13
C SER A 35 -16.33 -1.68 10.68
N PHE A 36 -15.53 -1.09 9.81
CA PHE A 36 -15.70 -1.16 8.36
C PHE A 36 -14.88 -2.32 7.78
N GLN A 37 -15.44 -2.98 6.78
CA GLN A 37 -14.75 -3.99 5.99
C GLN A 37 -14.31 -3.36 4.66
N THR A 38 -13.01 -3.32 4.41
CA THR A 38 -12.42 -2.59 3.28
C THR A 38 -11.75 -3.49 2.24
N ASP A 39 -11.75 -4.80 2.46
CA ASP A 39 -11.16 -5.80 1.57
C ASP A 39 -12.01 -6.08 0.31
N GLY A 40 -13.30 -5.72 0.34
CA GLY A 40 -14.25 -5.93 -0.77
C GLY A 40 -14.60 -7.40 -1.02
N LEU A 41 -14.29 -8.29 -0.09
CA LEU A 41 -14.55 -9.72 -0.21
C LEU A 41 -15.95 -10.09 0.26
N HIS A 42 -16.67 -10.90 -0.53
CA HIS A 42 -18.03 -11.38 -0.26
C HIS A 42 -18.15 -12.87 -0.57
N ARG A 43 -17.31 -13.71 0.05
CA ARG A 43 -17.16 -15.15 -0.23
C ARG A 43 -17.85 -16.03 0.80
N THR A 44 -17.92 -15.55 2.04
CA THR A 44 -18.55 -16.29 3.14
C THR A 44 -19.87 -15.65 3.55
N ARG A 45 -20.73 -16.41 4.25
CA ARG A 45 -22.00 -15.90 4.80
C ARG A 45 -21.77 -14.64 5.64
N THR A 46 -20.76 -14.65 6.52
CA THR A 46 -20.42 -13.50 7.37
C THR A 46 -19.96 -12.26 6.56
N GLU A 47 -19.24 -12.46 5.45
CA GLU A 47 -18.86 -11.36 4.56
C GLU A 47 -20.09 -10.80 3.82
N LEU A 48 -21.00 -11.67 3.37
CA LEU A 48 -22.24 -11.26 2.72
C LEU A 48 -23.18 -10.50 3.67
N ASP A 49 -23.32 -10.97 4.92
CA ASP A 49 -24.14 -10.33 5.95
C ASP A 49 -23.66 -8.92 6.31
N ARG A 50 -22.41 -8.57 6.02
CA ARG A 50 -21.80 -7.24 6.25
C ARG A 50 -21.85 -6.32 5.04
N ARG A 51 -22.37 -6.80 3.92
CA ARG A 51 -22.29 -6.10 2.64
C ARG A 51 -23.24 -4.90 2.59
N ARG A 52 -22.71 -3.71 2.24
CA ARG A 52 -23.45 -2.49 1.93
C ARG A 52 -24.45 -2.04 3.02
N LEU A 53 -24.08 -2.17 4.28
CA LEU A 53 -24.96 -1.89 5.41
C LEU A 53 -24.98 -0.41 5.83
N VAL A 54 -23.99 0.38 5.46
CA VAL A 54 -23.83 1.78 5.91
C VAL A 54 -23.78 2.74 4.74
N GLY A 55 -24.76 3.63 4.67
CA GLY A 55 -24.77 4.74 3.71
C GLY A 55 -23.76 5.81 4.13
N ASN A 56 -23.00 6.32 3.16
CA ASN A 56 -22.06 7.39 3.35
C ASN A 56 -22.22 8.42 2.24
N ALA A 57 -22.66 9.61 2.60
CA ALA A 57 -22.70 10.80 1.75
C ALA A 57 -21.47 11.66 2.04
N THR A 58 -20.76 12.10 1.01
CA THR A 58 -19.56 12.94 1.13
C THR A 58 -19.59 14.02 0.08
N GLY A 59 -19.32 15.26 0.46
CA GLY A 59 -19.14 16.40 -0.43
C GLY A 59 -17.94 17.21 0.02
N GLY A 60 -17.33 17.91 -0.92
CA GLY A 60 -16.19 18.77 -0.63
C GLY A 60 -15.78 19.61 -1.82
N GLY A 61 -14.86 20.52 -1.57
CA GLY A 61 -14.30 21.39 -2.59
C GLY A 61 -12.91 21.85 -2.27
N HIS A 62 -12.24 22.35 -3.29
CA HIS A 62 -10.91 22.91 -3.22
C HIS A 62 -10.79 24.10 -4.16
N LEU A 63 -10.24 25.20 -3.66
CA LEU A 63 -9.90 26.40 -4.41
C LEU A 63 -8.37 26.54 -4.42
N SER A 64 -7.76 26.75 -5.56
CA SER A 64 -6.33 27.02 -5.67
C SER A 64 -6.03 28.18 -6.61
N TYR A 65 -4.95 28.88 -6.30
CA TYR A 65 -4.34 29.93 -7.11
C TYR A 65 -2.92 29.53 -7.48
N THR A 66 -2.58 29.67 -8.75
CA THR A 66 -1.26 29.32 -9.29
C THR A 66 -0.54 30.57 -9.79
N GLY A 67 0.55 30.96 -9.14
CA GLY A 67 1.48 31.98 -9.61
C GLY A 67 2.47 31.41 -10.64
N ASN A 68 3.57 32.13 -10.91
CA ASN A 68 4.55 31.69 -11.91
C ASN A 68 5.33 30.46 -11.42
N ASN A 69 5.79 30.49 -10.18
CA ASN A 69 6.62 29.43 -9.58
C ASN A 69 6.08 28.96 -8.21
N TRP A 70 4.87 29.31 -7.85
CA TRP A 70 4.21 28.94 -6.61
C TRP A 70 2.71 28.68 -6.82
N SER A 71 2.13 27.92 -5.93
CA SER A 71 0.67 27.77 -5.81
C SER A 71 0.27 27.67 -4.35
N VAL A 72 -0.91 28.13 -4.05
CA VAL A 72 -1.59 27.94 -2.76
C VAL A 72 -3.01 27.48 -3.01
N GLY A 73 -3.51 26.68 -2.09
CA GLY A 73 -4.87 26.18 -2.17
C GLY A 73 -5.48 26.02 -0.76
N ALA A 74 -6.79 25.97 -0.74
CA ALA A 74 -7.55 25.63 0.46
C ALA A 74 -8.76 24.78 0.08
N GLY A 75 -9.07 23.81 0.91
CA GLY A 75 -10.17 22.90 0.66
C GLY A 75 -10.82 22.41 1.93
N GLY A 76 -11.95 21.75 1.75
CA GLY A 76 -12.65 21.15 2.87
C GLY A 76 -13.62 20.08 2.41
N TYR A 77 -14.03 19.24 3.36
CA TYR A 77 -15.00 18.20 3.11
C TYR A 77 -15.97 18.04 4.29
N TYR A 78 -17.14 17.51 3.97
CA TYR A 78 -18.13 17.04 4.92
C TYR A 78 -18.55 15.63 4.53
N ALA A 79 -18.57 14.72 5.51
CA ALA A 79 -19.03 13.35 5.33
C ALA A 79 -20.08 13.00 6.39
N ARG A 80 -21.16 12.35 5.97
CA ARG A 80 -22.24 11.88 6.84
C ARG A 80 -22.47 10.39 6.61
N TYR A 81 -22.60 9.66 7.71
CA TYR A 81 -22.96 8.25 7.75
C TYR A 81 -24.41 8.12 8.25
N ASP A 82 -25.17 7.19 7.69
CA ASP A 82 -26.57 6.94 8.11
C ASP A 82 -26.65 6.18 9.44
N LYS A 83 -25.54 5.65 9.93
CA LYS A 83 -25.43 4.91 11.19
C LYS A 83 -24.33 5.48 12.08
N ASP A 84 -24.54 5.36 13.38
CA ASP A 84 -23.55 5.80 14.39
C ASP A 84 -22.32 4.90 14.39
N ILE A 85 -21.14 5.48 14.21
CA ILE A 85 -19.85 4.80 14.27
C ILE A 85 -19.41 4.72 15.73
N GLN A 86 -19.34 3.52 16.27
CA GLN A 86 -18.99 3.28 17.67
C GLN A 86 -18.12 2.02 17.82
N PRO A 87 -16.85 2.07 17.36
CA PRO A 87 -15.95 0.95 17.58
C PRO A 87 -15.72 0.71 19.09
N PRO A 88 -15.58 -0.55 19.54
CA PRO A 88 -15.20 -0.87 20.90
C PRO A 88 -13.95 -0.10 21.32
N VAL A 89 -13.97 0.49 22.51
CA VAL A 89 -12.85 1.34 22.99
C VAL A 89 -11.66 0.45 23.33
N ARG A 90 -10.53 0.77 22.71
CA ARG A 90 -9.20 0.20 23.00
C ARG A 90 -8.23 1.35 23.19
N THR A 91 -7.08 1.10 23.82
CA THR A 91 -6.05 2.13 24.02
C THR A 91 -5.62 2.79 22.71
N TYR A 92 -5.41 1.99 21.66
CA TYR A 92 -4.92 2.44 20.36
C TYR A 92 -5.96 3.14 19.47
N ASN A 93 -7.29 2.94 19.71
CA ASN A 93 -8.34 3.52 18.88
C ASN A 93 -9.19 4.56 19.62
N ARG A 94 -8.71 5.06 20.75
CA ARG A 94 -9.41 6.00 21.61
C ARG A 94 -9.91 7.24 20.87
N TYR A 95 -9.14 7.71 19.89
CA TYR A 95 -9.40 8.90 19.10
C TYR A 95 -9.86 8.61 17.67
N TYR A 96 -10.28 7.39 17.36
CA TYR A 96 -10.87 7.09 16.05
C TYR A 96 -12.21 7.77 15.86
N LEU A 97 -12.65 7.91 14.60
CA LEU A 97 -13.95 8.47 14.27
C LEU A 97 -15.06 7.79 15.07
N ARG A 98 -15.89 8.62 15.72
CA ARG A 98 -17.11 8.24 16.43
C ARG A 98 -18.22 9.18 16.02
N GLY A 99 -19.49 8.71 16.08
CA GLY A 99 -20.65 9.46 15.62
C GLY A 99 -20.92 9.29 14.13
N GLN A 100 -21.70 10.17 13.56
CA GLN A 100 -22.22 10.04 12.20
C GLN A 100 -21.55 11.00 11.21
N THR A 101 -20.69 11.90 11.66
CA THR A 101 -20.14 12.95 10.80
C THR A 101 -18.62 13.04 10.91
N ALA A 102 -17.97 13.35 9.79
CA ALA A 102 -16.58 13.76 9.75
C ALA A 102 -16.46 14.99 8.85
N THR A 103 -15.72 15.98 9.30
CA THR A 103 -15.44 17.20 8.54
C THR A 103 -14.04 17.67 8.81
N GLY A 104 -13.43 18.32 7.84
CA GLY A 104 -12.11 18.89 7.96
C GLY A 104 -11.84 19.87 6.82
N GLY A 105 -10.85 20.71 7.04
CA GLY A 105 -10.33 21.64 6.05
C GLY A 105 -8.82 21.54 5.97
N SER A 106 -8.25 21.94 4.84
CA SER A 106 -6.80 22.01 4.65
C SER A 106 -6.40 23.23 3.84
N ALA A 107 -5.15 23.63 4.01
CA ALA A 107 -4.45 24.56 3.13
C ALA A 107 -3.20 23.89 2.60
N ASP A 108 -2.94 24.04 1.31
CA ASP A 108 -1.77 23.49 0.65
C ASP A 108 -0.96 24.56 -0.06
N TRP A 109 0.33 24.27 -0.24
CA TRP A 109 1.26 25.16 -0.90
C TRP A 109 2.29 24.40 -1.73
N SER A 110 2.75 25.05 -2.78
CA SER A 110 3.87 24.59 -3.59
C SER A 110 4.70 25.78 -4.02
N TRP A 111 6.01 25.64 -3.96
CA TRP A 111 6.96 26.59 -4.51
C TRP A 111 8.07 25.84 -5.24
N ARG A 112 8.41 26.28 -6.46
CA ARG A 112 9.36 25.59 -7.32
C ARG A 112 10.30 26.58 -8.00
N THR A 113 11.59 26.23 -8.00
CA THR A 113 12.61 26.80 -8.86
C THR A 113 13.28 25.69 -9.68
N GLU A 114 14.31 25.98 -10.42
CA GLU A 114 15.08 24.97 -11.16
C GLU A 114 15.64 23.87 -10.23
N ARG A 115 16.10 24.25 -9.04
CA ARG A 115 16.78 23.32 -8.11
C ARG A 115 15.95 22.95 -6.89
N TRP A 116 14.99 23.78 -6.51
CA TRP A 116 14.22 23.61 -5.28
C TRP A 116 12.74 23.37 -5.58
N HIS A 117 12.14 22.47 -4.86
CA HIS A 117 10.69 22.27 -4.85
C HIS A 117 10.21 22.01 -3.43
N VAL A 118 9.44 22.92 -2.87
CA VAL A 118 8.77 22.79 -1.58
C VAL A 118 7.30 22.52 -1.83
N THR A 119 6.74 21.52 -1.18
CA THR A 119 5.30 21.23 -1.17
C THR A 119 4.87 20.93 0.24
N GLY A 120 3.66 21.30 0.60
CA GLY A 120 3.12 20.96 1.90
C GLY A 120 1.60 21.13 1.98
N GLU A 121 1.05 20.53 3.02
CA GLU A 121 -0.35 20.65 3.39
C GLU A 121 -0.45 20.69 4.91
N ALA A 122 -1.30 21.57 5.41
CA ALA A 122 -1.73 21.64 6.80
C ALA A 122 -3.25 21.47 6.86
N ALA A 123 -3.72 20.55 7.67
CA ALA A 123 -5.14 20.22 7.80
C ALA A 123 -5.61 20.28 9.25
N LEU A 124 -6.88 20.62 9.42
CA LEU A 124 -7.59 20.61 10.69
C LEU A 124 -8.85 19.75 10.58
N ASP A 125 -9.13 18.98 11.61
CA ASP A 125 -10.40 18.29 11.74
C ASP A 125 -11.46 19.17 12.48
N ARG A 126 -12.66 18.62 12.65
CA ARG A 126 -13.75 19.29 13.37
C ARG A 126 -13.39 19.70 14.81
N GLY A 127 -12.49 18.98 15.46
CA GLY A 127 -12.04 19.25 16.82
C GLY A 127 -10.89 20.25 16.91
N GLY A 128 -10.43 20.80 15.77
CA GLY A 128 -9.26 21.69 15.72
C GLY A 128 -7.94 20.94 15.87
N ASN A 129 -7.94 19.61 15.74
CA ASN A 129 -6.70 18.83 15.78
C ASN A 129 -6.02 18.90 14.40
N GLU A 130 -4.69 18.98 14.41
CA GLU A 130 -3.88 19.27 13.24
C GLU A 130 -3.18 18.04 12.64
N ALA A 131 -2.95 18.12 11.33
CA ALA A 131 -2.02 17.26 10.61
C ALA A 131 -1.24 18.12 9.60
N ILE A 132 0.09 17.99 9.58
CA ILE A 132 0.98 18.75 8.71
C ILE A 132 1.94 17.79 8.03
N SER A 133 2.11 17.95 6.71
CA SER A 133 3.14 17.27 5.92
C SER A 133 3.82 18.24 4.99
N THR A 134 5.14 18.33 5.07
CA THR A 134 5.94 19.22 4.21
C THR A 134 7.09 18.44 3.59
N THR A 135 7.31 18.61 2.30
CA THR A 135 8.40 18.00 1.55
C THR A 135 9.23 19.08 0.89
N LEU A 136 10.53 19.07 1.15
CA LEU A 136 11.54 19.84 0.47
C LEU A 136 12.32 18.92 -0.48
N ARG A 137 12.42 19.28 -1.74
CA ARG A 137 13.28 18.61 -2.72
C ARG A 137 14.37 19.58 -3.18
N PHE A 138 15.58 19.06 -3.30
CA PHE A 138 16.74 19.79 -3.80
C PHE A 138 17.46 18.98 -4.87
N ALA A 139 17.55 19.52 -6.08
CA ALA A 139 18.24 18.90 -7.21
C ALA A 139 19.39 19.82 -7.66
N PRO A 140 20.59 19.69 -7.06
CA PRO A 140 21.74 20.54 -7.41
C PRO A 140 22.24 20.31 -8.84
N ALA A 141 22.01 19.09 -9.37
CA ALA A 141 22.38 18.72 -10.73
C ALA A 141 21.35 17.72 -11.28
N GLY A 142 21.32 17.53 -12.60
CA GLY A 142 20.37 16.65 -13.26
C GLY A 142 20.49 15.15 -12.89
N ASN A 143 21.63 14.76 -12.37
CA ASN A 143 21.94 13.37 -11.98
C ASN A 143 21.79 13.09 -10.49
N MET A 144 21.41 14.08 -9.66
CA MET A 144 21.20 13.89 -8.22
C MET A 144 20.03 14.72 -7.70
N ALA A 145 19.31 14.19 -6.75
CA ALA A 145 18.26 14.88 -6.04
C ALA A 145 18.16 14.36 -4.60
N PHE A 146 17.84 15.27 -3.69
CA PHE A 146 17.59 14.99 -2.29
C PHE A 146 16.15 15.33 -1.93
N ALA A 147 15.62 14.69 -0.92
CA ALA A 147 14.29 14.98 -0.37
C ALA A 147 14.36 14.95 1.15
N LEU A 148 13.76 15.94 1.79
CA LEU A 148 13.49 15.97 3.21
C LEU A 148 11.98 16.11 3.38
N GLN A 149 11.35 15.18 4.13
CA GLN A 149 9.93 15.26 4.45
C GLN A 149 9.76 15.27 5.97
N HIS A 150 9.02 16.25 6.46
CA HIS A 150 8.53 16.32 7.83
C HIS A 150 7.04 15.95 7.87
N ARG A 151 6.64 15.14 8.86
CA ARG A 151 5.24 14.77 9.13
C ARG A 151 4.93 14.99 10.61
N HIS A 152 3.82 15.65 10.87
CA HIS A 152 3.24 15.78 12.19
C HIS A 152 1.73 15.54 12.11
N PHE A 153 1.27 14.46 12.72
CA PHE A 153 -0.15 14.10 12.77
C PHE A 153 -0.57 13.97 14.24
N SER A 154 -1.42 14.87 14.71
CA SER A 154 -1.94 14.85 16.07
C SER A 154 -2.58 13.50 16.41
N PRO A 155 -2.42 12.97 17.63
CA PRO A 155 -3.10 11.76 18.05
C PRO A 155 -4.64 11.83 17.97
N ARG A 156 -5.20 13.02 18.00
CA ARG A 156 -6.65 13.25 17.95
C ARG A 156 -7.16 13.61 16.56
N PHE A 157 -6.30 13.84 15.58
CA PHE A 157 -6.70 14.19 14.22
C PHE A 157 -7.53 13.08 13.59
N VAL A 158 -8.70 13.41 13.04
CA VAL A 158 -9.63 12.46 12.44
C VAL A 158 -10.02 12.90 11.04
N ALA A 159 -9.41 12.28 10.03
CA ALA A 159 -9.73 12.50 8.62
C ALA A 159 -9.81 11.16 7.88
N PRO A 160 -11.02 10.56 7.77
CA PRO A 160 -11.17 9.21 7.22
C PRO A 160 -10.78 9.05 5.75
N TYR A 161 -10.62 10.17 5.04
CA TYR A 161 -10.23 10.20 3.62
C TYR A 161 -8.82 10.73 3.40
N ALA A 162 -8.13 11.14 4.45
CA ALA A 162 -6.74 11.60 4.32
C ALA A 162 -5.82 10.43 3.94
N ALA A 163 -4.90 10.70 3.01
CA ALA A 163 -3.89 9.76 2.58
C ALA A 163 -2.59 10.51 2.29
N THR A 164 -1.53 10.09 2.94
CA THR A 164 -0.17 10.61 2.73
C THR A 164 0.83 9.51 3.06
N LEU A 165 2.13 9.78 2.94
CA LEU A 165 3.14 8.87 3.47
C LEU A 165 2.98 8.80 5.00
N GLN A 166 2.80 7.60 5.52
CA GLN A 166 2.56 7.34 6.94
C GLN A 166 2.96 5.92 7.32
N GLU A 167 3.30 5.71 8.56
CA GLU A 167 3.70 4.38 9.08
C GLU A 167 2.48 3.51 9.43
N THR A 168 1.39 4.11 9.86
CA THR A 168 0.15 3.42 10.24
C THR A 168 -0.88 3.45 9.10
N SER A 169 -2.02 2.82 9.29
CA SER A 169 -3.11 2.83 8.30
C SER A 169 -3.95 4.12 8.29
N ARG A 170 -3.64 5.08 9.14
CA ARG A 170 -4.39 6.35 9.30
C ARG A 170 -3.43 7.51 9.43
N VAL A 171 -3.79 8.64 8.86
CA VAL A 171 -3.11 9.93 9.08
C VAL A 171 -3.44 10.42 10.48
N GLN A 172 -2.75 9.87 11.48
CA GLN A 172 -3.02 10.12 12.89
C GLN A 172 -1.86 9.60 13.75
N ASN A 173 -1.57 10.30 14.87
CA ASN A 173 -0.65 9.82 15.91
C ASN A 173 0.76 9.49 15.37
N GLU A 174 1.33 10.39 14.57
CA GLU A 174 2.67 10.17 14.01
C GLU A 174 3.46 11.48 13.93
N GLN A 175 4.73 11.40 14.31
CA GLN A 175 5.73 12.44 14.06
C GLN A 175 6.91 11.77 13.39
N ALA A 176 7.34 12.28 12.23
CA ALA A 176 8.37 11.62 11.46
C ALA A 176 9.16 12.59 10.61
N VAL A 177 10.39 12.18 10.30
CA VAL A 177 11.29 12.85 9.36
C VAL A 177 11.88 11.81 8.44
N LEU A 178 11.71 12.02 7.14
CA LEU A 178 12.33 11.22 6.09
C LEU A 178 13.38 12.05 5.36
N LEU A 179 14.56 11.47 5.18
CA LEU A 179 15.60 11.97 4.31
C LEU A 179 15.84 10.96 3.20
N GLY A 180 15.85 11.41 1.94
CA GLY A 180 16.07 10.55 0.78
C GLY A 180 17.05 11.16 -0.22
N GLY A 181 17.70 10.29 -1.00
CA GLY A 181 18.60 10.66 -2.07
C GLY A 181 18.41 9.79 -3.30
N ARG A 182 18.42 10.42 -4.48
CA ARG A 182 18.46 9.76 -5.78
C ARG A 182 19.71 10.20 -6.53
N PHE A 183 20.43 9.23 -7.08
CA PHE A 183 21.66 9.45 -7.84
C PHE A 183 21.60 8.63 -9.13
N THR A 184 21.97 9.26 -10.23
CA THR A 184 22.13 8.61 -11.52
C THR A 184 23.59 8.71 -11.93
N PHE A 185 24.26 7.58 -11.98
CA PHE A 185 25.67 7.49 -12.36
C PHE A 185 25.81 7.19 -13.84
N LEU A 186 27.03 7.30 -14.35
CA LEU A 186 27.37 6.88 -15.70
C LEU A 186 27.00 5.39 -15.93
N HIS A 187 26.85 5.00 -17.20
CA HIS A 187 26.57 3.60 -17.60
C HIS A 187 25.25 3.01 -17.10
N GLY A 188 24.24 3.86 -16.81
CA GLY A 188 22.89 3.43 -16.48
C GLY A 188 22.75 2.83 -15.08
N LEU A 189 23.59 3.22 -14.12
CA LEU A 189 23.45 2.89 -12.70
C LEU A 189 22.63 3.98 -12.00
N GLU A 190 21.51 3.59 -11.39
CA GLU A 190 20.68 4.44 -10.53
C GLU A 190 20.75 3.93 -9.09
N MET A 191 20.88 4.85 -8.14
CA MET A 191 20.80 4.59 -6.70
C MET A 191 19.70 5.44 -6.10
N LEU A 192 18.85 4.80 -5.30
CA LEU A 192 17.86 5.42 -4.41
C LEU A 192 18.15 5.00 -2.99
N THR A 193 18.25 5.95 -2.07
CA THR A 193 18.42 5.67 -0.64
C THR A 193 17.52 6.55 0.19
N TYR A 194 17.10 6.07 1.37
CA TYR A 194 16.34 6.87 2.32
C TYR A 194 16.51 6.35 3.74
N ILE A 195 16.24 7.22 4.69
CA ILE A 195 15.99 6.90 6.09
C ILE A 195 14.74 7.65 6.55
N ASP A 196 13.83 6.96 7.22
CA ASP A 196 12.59 7.47 7.80
C ASP A 196 12.56 7.16 9.29
N CYS A 197 12.65 8.19 10.13
CA CYS A 197 12.57 8.07 11.59
C CYS A 197 11.19 8.54 12.03
N PHE A 198 10.49 7.73 12.82
CA PHE A 198 9.13 8.02 13.25
C PHE A 198 8.89 7.68 14.73
N ARG A 199 7.94 8.38 15.33
CA ARG A 199 7.40 8.08 16.66
C ARG A 199 5.89 8.22 16.71
N HIS A 200 5.29 7.44 17.59
CA HIS A 200 3.86 7.47 17.90
C HIS A 200 3.67 7.93 19.34
N PRO A 201 3.23 9.17 19.58
CA PRO A 201 3.02 9.73 20.93
C PRO A 201 1.97 8.99 21.77
N GLN A 202 1.07 8.26 21.14
CA GLN A 202 0.05 7.43 21.79
C GLN A 202 0.15 5.96 21.36
N PRO A 203 -0.42 5.02 22.11
CA PRO A 203 -0.46 3.61 21.73
C PRO A 203 -0.96 3.37 20.31
N THR A 204 -0.42 2.34 19.65
CA THR A 204 -0.83 1.84 18.34
C THR A 204 -1.34 0.40 18.47
N PHE A 205 -1.89 -0.18 17.40
CA PHE A 205 -2.50 -1.53 17.42
C PHE A 205 -1.57 -2.63 17.97
N ARG A 206 -0.25 -2.48 17.82
CA ARG A 206 0.74 -3.48 18.27
C ARG A 206 1.72 -2.95 19.30
N ALA A 207 1.50 -1.74 19.81
CA ALA A 207 2.32 -1.14 20.85
C ALA A 207 1.38 -0.45 21.83
N GLY A 208 1.16 -1.07 22.98
CA GLY A 208 0.28 -0.59 24.05
C GLY A 208 0.82 0.61 24.82
N ALA A 209 1.99 1.14 24.47
CA ALA A 209 2.61 2.35 24.97
C ALA A 209 3.09 3.25 23.81
N PRO A 210 3.44 4.53 24.06
CA PRO A 210 4.15 5.37 23.09
C PRO A 210 5.35 4.64 22.50
N SER A 211 5.55 4.70 21.18
CA SER A 211 6.53 3.87 20.50
C SER A 211 7.24 4.62 19.39
N GLN A 212 8.40 4.11 18.98
CA GLN A 212 9.21 4.70 17.92
C GLN A 212 9.86 3.63 17.04
N GLY A 213 10.40 4.08 15.93
CA GLY A 213 11.13 3.22 15.02
C GLY A 213 11.80 4.01 13.91
N PHE A 214 12.49 3.27 13.06
CA PHE A 214 13.04 3.79 11.82
C PHE A 214 12.97 2.75 10.70
N GLU A 215 12.95 3.22 9.49
CA GLU A 215 13.11 2.42 8.28
C GLU A 215 14.21 3.05 7.41
N ALA A 216 15.11 2.25 6.86
CA ALA A 216 16.07 2.69 5.87
C ALA A 216 16.09 1.76 4.67
N GLY A 217 16.35 2.32 3.49
CA GLY A 217 16.37 1.57 2.26
C GLY A 217 17.45 2.03 1.29
N LEU A 218 17.97 1.05 0.55
CA LEU A 218 18.88 1.23 -0.56
C LEU A 218 18.35 0.43 -1.74
N SER A 219 18.22 1.07 -2.90
CA SER A 219 17.92 0.41 -4.17
C SER A 219 18.96 0.80 -5.20
N LEU A 220 19.65 -0.19 -5.75
CA LEU A 220 20.57 -0.06 -6.86
C LEU A 220 19.91 -0.69 -8.08
N LYS A 221 19.86 0.03 -9.19
CA LYS A 221 19.37 -0.47 -10.46
C LYS A 221 20.40 -0.17 -11.55
N HIS A 222 20.85 -1.22 -12.20
CA HIS A 222 21.76 -1.11 -13.33
C HIS A 222 21.05 -1.50 -14.64
N THR A 223 21.09 -0.64 -15.64
CA THR A 223 20.47 -0.85 -16.95
C THR A 223 21.55 -0.70 -18.02
N PRO A 224 22.30 -1.78 -18.35
CA PRO A 224 23.39 -1.71 -19.32
C PRO A 224 22.87 -1.60 -20.76
N GLY A 225 23.63 -0.90 -21.58
CA GLY A 225 23.45 -0.84 -23.02
C GLY A 225 22.10 -0.25 -23.46
N ARG A 226 21.38 -0.95 -24.36
CA ARG A 226 20.12 -0.45 -24.97
C ARG A 226 18.89 -0.56 -24.10
N GLY A 227 19.02 -0.86 -22.79
CA GLY A 227 17.90 -0.93 -21.86
C GLY A 227 17.01 -2.18 -21.94
N ASN A 228 17.44 -3.21 -22.66
CA ASN A 228 16.74 -4.50 -22.74
C ASN A 228 17.04 -5.46 -21.59
N ARG A 229 17.94 -5.09 -20.70
CA ARG A 229 18.28 -5.80 -19.47
C ARG A 229 18.32 -4.82 -18.32
N SER A 230 17.90 -5.23 -17.13
CA SER A 230 18.15 -4.47 -15.91
C SER A 230 18.36 -5.40 -14.73
N PHE A 231 19.28 -5.00 -13.85
CA PHE A 231 19.60 -5.70 -12.61
C PHE A 231 19.24 -4.79 -11.46
N THR A 232 18.59 -5.32 -10.43
CA THR A 232 18.15 -4.55 -9.28
C THR A 232 18.60 -5.26 -8.02
N LEU A 233 19.19 -4.50 -7.10
CA LEU A 233 19.46 -4.94 -5.73
C LEU A 233 18.75 -3.97 -4.79
N ARG A 234 17.93 -4.49 -3.88
CA ARG A 234 17.23 -3.71 -2.88
C ARG A 234 17.51 -4.27 -1.49
N TYR A 235 17.89 -3.40 -0.60
CA TYR A 235 17.97 -3.71 0.81
C TYR A 235 17.11 -2.75 1.59
N ARG A 236 16.31 -3.29 2.52
CA ARG A 236 15.47 -2.53 3.44
C ARG A 236 15.63 -3.07 4.85
N ILE A 237 15.85 -2.17 5.77
CA ILE A 237 15.89 -2.45 7.20
C ILE A 237 14.80 -1.64 7.89
N LYS A 238 14.07 -2.24 8.81
CA LYS A 238 13.06 -1.58 9.62
C LYS A 238 13.14 -2.07 11.04
N TYR A 239 13.28 -1.15 11.98
CA TYR A 239 13.16 -1.41 13.40
C TYR A 239 12.02 -0.59 13.96
N LYS A 240 11.12 -1.24 14.69
CA LYS A 240 10.05 -0.56 15.42
C LYS A 240 9.69 -1.26 16.71
N GLN A 241 9.30 -0.48 17.69
CA GLN A 241 8.82 -0.98 18.97
C GLN A 241 7.44 -1.60 18.84
N GLN A 242 7.26 -2.77 19.44
CA GLN A 242 6.00 -3.51 19.55
C GLN A 242 5.90 -4.16 20.92
N ASP A 243 4.69 -4.52 21.34
CA ASP A 243 4.47 -5.26 22.58
C ASP A 243 5.19 -6.61 22.54
N ILE A 244 5.82 -7.00 23.65
CA ILE A 244 6.24 -8.36 23.90
C ILE A 244 4.99 -9.24 23.90
N THR A 245 5.07 -10.40 23.27
CA THR A 245 3.95 -11.35 23.21
C THR A 245 3.43 -11.68 24.61
N GLY A 246 2.15 -11.43 24.85
CA GLY A 246 1.49 -11.63 26.14
C GLY A 246 1.71 -10.52 27.18
N ARG A 247 2.46 -9.44 26.87
CA ARG A 247 2.73 -8.32 27.79
C ARG A 247 2.41 -6.97 27.16
N ALA A 248 1.14 -6.62 27.09
CA ALA A 248 0.70 -5.34 26.53
C ALA A 248 1.33 -4.15 27.29
N GLY A 249 1.85 -3.17 26.55
CA GLY A 249 2.52 -1.99 27.08
C GLY A 249 4.00 -2.18 27.43
N THR A 250 4.52 -3.41 27.43
CA THR A 250 5.96 -3.69 27.55
C THR A 250 6.55 -3.86 26.15
N LEU A 251 7.34 -2.89 25.72
CA LEU A 251 7.81 -2.81 24.35
C LEU A 251 9.17 -3.51 24.16
N GLU A 252 9.32 -4.18 23.02
CA GLU A 252 10.60 -4.63 22.47
C GLU A 252 10.81 -4.09 21.06
N TYR A 253 12.05 -4.00 20.58
CA TYR A 253 12.34 -3.73 19.18
C TYR A 253 12.16 -4.99 18.35
N LYS A 254 11.32 -4.88 17.32
CA LYS A 254 11.23 -5.83 16.21
C LYS A 254 11.98 -5.29 15.02
N GLY A 255 13.05 -5.97 14.63
CA GLY A 255 13.81 -5.71 13.41
C GLY A 255 13.28 -6.55 12.24
N THR A 256 13.35 -6.01 11.03
CA THR A 256 13.09 -6.73 9.79
C THR A 256 14.08 -6.29 8.74
N HIS A 257 14.88 -7.22 8.21
CA HIS A 257 15.82 -7.01 7.13
C HIS A 257 15.27 -7.70 5.88
N LYS A 258 15.20 -7.00 4.76
CA LYS A 258 14.78 -7.56 3.47
C LYS A 258 15.84 -7.26 2.43
N LEU A 259 16.35 -8.30 1.80
CA LEU A 259 17.25 -8.21 0.65
C LEU A 259 16.54 -8.84 -0.55
N GLN A 260 16.51 -8.15 -1.66
CA GLN A 260 15.94 -8.62 -2.91
C GLN A 260 16.91 -8.36 -4.05
N GLY A 261 17.27 -9.42 -4.78
CA GLY A 261 17.97 -9.37 -6.06
C GLY A 261 16.99 -9.63 -7.20
N GLY A 262 17.09 -8.89 -8.29
CA GLY A 262 16.22 -9.06 -9.46
C GLY A 262 16.97 -8.86 -10.77
N ALA A 263 16.59 -9.62 -11.80
CA ALA A 263 17.08 -9.47 -13.17
C ALA A 263 15.89 -9.47 -14.14
N ASP A 264 15.78 -8.43 -14.94
CA ASP A 264 14.76 -8.27 -15.97
C ASP A 264 15.40 -8.37 -17.36
N PHE A 265 14.78 -9.13 -18.22
CA PHE A 265 15.15 -9.28 -19.62
C PHE A 265 13.94 -9.00 -20.50
N ARG A 266 14.14 -8.17 -21.52
CA ARG A 266 13.08 -7.78 -22.45
C ARG A 266 13.49 -7.96 -23.90
N THR A 267 12.65 -8.64 -24.64
CA THR A 267 12.69 -8.67 -26.10
C THR A 267 11.40 -8.09 -26.68
N LYS A 268 11.23 -8.15 -27.99
CA LYS A 268 10.02 -7.65 -28.65
C LYS A 268 8.72 -8.28 -28.09
N HIS A 269 8.75 -9.57 -27.80
CA HIS A 269 7.58 -10.35 -27.40
C HIS A 269 7.68 -10.96 -26.01
N PHE A 270 8.88 -11.08 -25.44
CA PHE A 270 9.12 -11.71 -24.15
C PHE A 270 9.61 -10.71 -23.10
N ARG A 271 9.09 -10.86 -21.89
CA ARG A 271 9.60 -10.21 -20.67
C ARG A 271 9.83 -11.29 -19.63
N THR A 272 11.05 -11.42 -19.15
CA THR A 272 11.41 -12.37 -18.10
C THR A 272 11.90 -11.60 -16.89
N HIS A 273 11.46 -12.00 -15.72
CA HIS A 273 11.92 -11.48 -14.44
C HIS A 273 12.33 -12.65 -13.54
N LEU A 274 13.55 -12.61 -13.07
CA LEU A 274 14.10 -13.52 -12.07
C LEU A 274 14.30 -12.76 -10.76
N ALA A 275 13.95 -13.34 -9.63
CA ALA A 275 14.14 -12.72 -8.34
C ALA A 275 14.58 -13.73 -7.27
N ALA A 276 15.42 -13.24 -6.35
CA ALA A 276 15.77 -13.91 -5.12
C ALA A 276 15.52 -12.94 -3.94
N ASP A 277 14.77 -13.39 -2.95
CA ASP A 277 14.33 -12.62 -1.80
C ASP A 277 14.82 -13.29 -0.51
N LEU A 278 15.34 -12.50 0.42
CA LEU A 278 15.71 -12.91 1.78
C LEU A 278 15.04 -11.95 2.78
N CYS A 279 14.41 -12.52 3.79
CA CYS A 279 13.83 -11.77 4.90
C CYS A 279 14.33 -12.34 6.22
N VAL A 280 14.87 -11.49 7.09
CA VAL A 280 15.27 -11.87 8.47
C VAL A 280 14.47 -11.01 9.43
N ALA A 281 13.75 -11.62 10.36
CA ALA A 281 13.05 -10.93 11.43
C ALA A 281 13.77 -11.21 12.76
N THR A 282 14.03 -10.14 13.52
CA THR A 282 14.71 -10.19 14.81
C THR A 282 13.80 -9.62 15.89
N ARG A 283 13.87 -10.19 17.08
CA ARG A 283 13.24 -9.72 18.30
C ARG A 283 14.18 -9.89 19.47
N GLN A 284 14.04 -9.09 20.52
CA GLN A 284 14.88 -9.21 21.70
C GLN A 284 14.55 -10.44 22.55
N THR A 285 13.26 -10.80 22.59
CA THR A 285 12.74 -11.84 23.49
C THR A 285 12.55 -13.20 22.83
N THR A 286 12.66 -13.30 21.50
CA THR A 286 12.43 -14.55 20.77
C THR A 286 13.56 -14.83 19.79
N ARG A 287 13.64 -16.07 19.31
CA ARG A 287 14.60 -16.49 18.30
C ARG A 287 14.39 -15.75 16.98
N ASN A 288 15.48 -15.42 16.31
CA ASN A 288 15.43 -14.84 14.96
C ASN A 288 14.78 -15.81 13.97
N SER A 289 14.03 -15.24 13.04
CA SER A 289 13.32 -15.96 11.99
C SER A 289 13.88 -15.58 10.62
N VAL A 290 13.94 -16.55 9.72
CA VAL A 290 14.46 -16.37 8.35
C VAL A 290 13.44 -16.88 7.34
N GLY A 291 13.33 -16.19 6.22
CA GLY A 291 12.58 -16.61 5.05
C GLY A 291 13.34 -16.27 3.78
N TRP A 292 13.28 -17.15 2.78
CA TRP A 292 13.84 -16.91 1.46
C TRP A 292 12.89 -17.42 0.36
N MET A 293 13.01 -16.84 -0.81
CA MET A 293 12.26 -17.24 -2.00
C MET A 293 13.09 -17.01 -3.25
N VAL A 294 13.01 -17.94 -4.18
CA VAL A 294 13.49 -17.75 -5.55
C VAL A 294 12.30 -17.88 -6.47
N SER A 295 12.17 -16.94 -7.40
CA SER A 295 11.04 -16.90 -8.33
C SER A 295 11.45 -16.53 -9.75
N ALA A 296 10.69 -17.03 -10.72
CA ALA A 296 10.82 -16.70 -12.12
C ALA A 296 9.45 -16.37 -12.72
N ARG A 297 9.37 -15.30 -13.49
CA ARG A 297 8.17 -14.90 -14.23
C ARG A 297 8.51 -14.64 -15.69
N GLY A 298 7.78 -15.30 -16.59
CA GLY A 298 7.83 -15.08 -18.02
C GLY A 298 6.51 -14.53 -18.53
N LEU A 299 6.55 -13.51 -19.37
CA LEU A 299 5.38 -12.94 -20.04
C LEU A 299 5.66 -12.92 -21.55
N TYR A 300 4.77 -13.53 -22.32
CA TYR A 300 4.76 -13.46 -23.77
C TYR A 300 3.58 -12.59 -24.23
N THR A 301 3.82 -11.70 -25.18
CA THR A 301 2.77 -10.87 -25.75
C THR A 301 2.93 -10.78 -27.25
N LEU A 302 1.96 -11.29 -27.97
CA LEU A 302 1.77 -11.04 -29.39
C LEU A 302 0.68 -9.96 -29.53
N PRO A 303 1.04 -8.74 -29.97
CA PRO A 303 0.12 -7.62 -29.99
C PRO A 303 -1.15 -7.93 -30.77
N GLY A 304 -2.30 -7.59 -30.18
CA GLY A 304 -3.62 -7.77 -30.79
C GLY A 304 -4.13 -9.22 -30.82
N ARG A 305 -3.38 -10.23 -30.34
CA ARG A 305 -3.80 -11.64 -30.41
C ARG A 305 -3.74 -12.38 -29.09
N ILE A 306 -2.55 -12.58 -28.53
CA ILE A 306 -2.34 -13.49 -27.38
C ILE A 306 -1.41 -12.81 -26.36
N SER A 307 -1.75 -12.93 -25.10
CA SER A 307 -0.84 -12.72 -23.98
C SER A 307 -0.81 -13.99 -23.15
N ALA A 308 0.39 -14.48 -22.82
CA ALA A 308 0.58 -15.63 -21.95
C ALA A 308 1.57 -15.29 -20.84
N GLY A 309 1.38 -15.86 -19.66
CA GLY A 309 2.23 -15.64 -18.50
C GLY A 309 2.47 -16.92 -17.73
N LEU A 310 3.71 -17.12 -17.31
CA LEU A 310 4.13 -18.19 -16.41
C LEU A 310 4.80 -17.56 -15.19
N PHE A 311 4.60 -18.16 -14.03
CA PHE A 311 5.29 -17.82 -12.80
C PHE A 311 5.57 -19.10 -12.01
N THR A 312 6.77 -19.18 -11.46
CA THR A 312 7.16 -20.24 -10.54
C THR A 312 7.90 -19.64 -9.36
N ALA A 313 7.71 -20.20 -8.18
CA ALA A 313 8.43 -19.82 -6.98
C ALA A 313 8.63 -21.02 -6.06
N VAL A 314 9.79 -21.09 -5.43
CA VAL A 314 10.06 -21.96 -4.27
C VAL A 314 10.38 -21.06 -3.09
N PHE A 315 9.76 -21.32 -1.95
CA PHE A 315 9.84 -20.47 -0.78
C PHE A 315 9.95 -21.28 0.50
N PHE A 316 10.63 -20.69 1.45
CA PHE A 316 10.83 -21.18 2.80
C PHE A 316 10.71 -20.02 3.78
N THR A 317 9.90 -20.15 4.83
CA THR A 317 9.85 -19.17 5.92
C THR A 317 9.66 -19.91 7.25
N ASN A 318 10.41 -19.54 8.27
CA ASN A 318 10.28 -20.14 9.60
C ASN A 318 8.93 -19.81 10.25
N ASP A 319 8.45 -18.57 10.00
CA ASP A 319 7.18 -18.09 10.52
C ASP A 319 6.55 -17.02 9.60
N TYR A 320 5.39 -16.49 10.03
CA TYR A 320 4.66 -15.47 9.28
C TYR A 320 5.34 -14.07 9.31
N ASP A 321 6.27 -13.82 10.23
CA ASP A 321 7.00 -12.55 10.31
C ASP A 321 7.99 -12.38 9.15
N THR A 322 8.48 -13.50 8.60
CA THR A 322 9.41 -13.54 7.46
C THR A 322 8.73 -13.85 6.12
N ARG A 323 7.40 -13.71 6.04
CA ARG A 323 6.65 -13.88 4.80
C ARG A 323 7.14 -12.99 3.68
N LEU A 324 7.09 -13.52 2.48
CA LEU A 324 7.55 -12.90 1.25
C LEU A 324 6.39 -12.61 0.29
N TYR A 325 6.65 -11.84 -0.74
CA TYR A 325 5.65 -11.42 -1.70
C TYR A 325 6.25 -11.38 -3.11
N ALA A 326 5.48 -11.79 -4.12
CA ALA A 326 5.86 -11.64 -5.51
C ALA A 326 4.68 -11.26 -6.39
N TYR A 327 4.97 -10.62 -7.52
CA TYR A 327 3.99 -10.38 -8.57
C TYR A 327 3.89 -11.60 -9.48
N GLU A 328 2.69 -12.11 -9.64
CA GLU A 328 2.37 -13.20 -10.56
C GLU A 328 1.42 -12.72 -11.68
N PRO A 329 1.35 -13.43 -12.84
CA PRO A 329 0.41 -13.09 -13.90
C PRO A 329 -1.03 -13.15 -13.41
N GLN A 330 -1.81 -12.11 -13.74
CA GLN A 330 -3.22 -11.97 -13.36
C GLN A 330 -4.08 -11.65 -14.59
N LEU A 331 -5.32 -12.10 -14.59
CA LEU A 331 -6.33 -11.66 -15.54
C LEU A 331 -6.67 -10.19 -15.30
N LYS A 332 -7.23 -9.50 -16.29
CA LYS A 332 -7.63 -8.09 -16.16
C LYS A 332 -8.62 -7.92 -15.03
N TYR A 333 -8.46 -6.85 -14.26
CA TYR A 333 -9.32 -6.51 -13.12
C TYR A 333 -9.30 -7.53 -11.96
N ALA A 334 -8.53 -8.62 -12.07
CA ALA A 334 -8.28 -9.51 -10.96
C ALA A 334 -7.15 -8.92 -10.11
N GLY A 335 -7.44 -8.57 -8.86
CA GLY A 335 -6.44 -8.14 -7.89
C GLY A 335 -5.88 -9.36 -7.14
N GLY A 336 -4.59 -9.34 -6.87
CA GLY A 336 -3.96 -10.37 -6.05
C GLY A 336 -2.46 -10.12 -5.91
N PHE A 337 -2.02 -10.10 -4.67
CA PHE A 337 -0.61 -10.03 -4.31
C PHE A 337 -0.35 -11.14 -3.29
N PRO A 338 -0.02 -12.35 -3.76
CA PRO A 338 0.07 -13.51 -2.89
C PRO A 338 1.14 -13.36 -1.84
N THR A 339 0.83 -13.87 -0.66
CA THR A 339 1.76 -13.99 0.46
C THR A 339 2.35 -15.38 0.46
N PHE A 340 3.68 -15.46 0.51
CA PHE A 340 4.43 -16.69 0.61
C PHE A 340 4.91 -16.87 2.05
N ALA A 341 4.34 -17.83 2.75
CA ALA A 341 4.68 -18.18 4.13
C ALA A 341 4.75 -19.71 4.25
N TYR A 342 5.54 -20.20 5.20
CA TYR A 342 5.88 -21.61 5.38
C TYR A 342 6.85 -22.15 4.30
N HIS A 343 6.80 -23.46 3.99
CA HIS A 343 7.68 -24.10 3.01
C HIS A 343 6.82 -24.61 1.85
N GLY A 344 7.15 -24.23 0.63
CA GLY A 344 6.34 -24.66 -0.49
C GLY A 344 6.86 -24.23 -1.85
N ALA A 345 6.11 -24.63 -2.86
CA ALA A 345 6.29 -24.20 -4.24
C ALA A 345 4.95 -23.70 -4.81
N ARG A 346 5.03 -22.74 -5.71
CA ARG A 346 3.87 -22.17 -6.41
C ARG A 346 4.15 -22.08 -7.90
N ALA A 347 3.15 -22.44 -8.69
CA ALA A 347 3.15 -22.30 -10.14
C ALA A 347 1.88 -21.62 -10.61
N VAL A 348 2.01 -20.71 -11.58
CA VAL A 348 0.88 -20.00 -12.21
C VAL A 348 1.07 -20.04 -13.71
N ALA A 349 0.00 -20.37 -14.43
CA ALA A 349 -0.09 -20.24 -15.87
C ALA A 349 -1.31 -19.38 -16.22
N MET A 350 -1.13 -18.45 -17.16
CA MET A 350 -2.18 -17.56 -17.63
C MET A 350 -2.10 -17.44 -19.15
N ALA A 351 -3.25 -17.41 -19.80
CA ALA A 351 -3.37 -17.06 -21.21
C ALA A 351 -4.58 -16.17 -21.42
N GLU A 352 -4.43 -15.12 -22.22
CA GLU A 352 -5.52 -14.27 -22.70
C GLU A 352 -5.47 -14.24 -24.22
N TRP A 353 -6.57 -14.56 -24.85
CA TRP A 353 -6.75 -14.54 -26.30
C TRP A 353 -7.79 -13.49 -26.69
N LYS A 354 -7.40 -12.59 -27.59
CA LYS A 354 -8.32 -11.65 -28.23
C LYS A 354 -9.00 -12.35 -29.38
N ALA A 355 -10.20 -12.89 -29.16
CA ALA A 355 -10.99 -13.56 -30.17
C ALA A 355 -11.51 -12.59 -31.25
N LEU A 356 -11.91 -11.38 -30.83
CA LEU A 356 -12.40 -10.30 -31.67
C LEU A 356 -11.77 -8.96 -31.22
N LYS A 357 -11.95 -7.90 -32.02
CA LYS A 357 -11.43 -6.54 -31.67
C LYS A 357 -11.88 -6.06 -30.27
N ASN A 358 -13.11 -6.40 -29.92
CA ASN A 358 -13.77 -5.98 -28.68
C ASN A 358 -14.03 -7.14 -27.69
N CYS A 359 -13.57 -8.36 -27.97
CA CYS A 359 -13.79 -9.54 -27.13
C CYS A 359 -12.50 -10.27 -26.84
N SER A 360 -12.24 -10.54 -25.55
CA SER A 360 -11.12 -11.41 -25.11
C SER A 360 -11.59 -12.46 -24.12
N VAL A 361 -10.95 -13.64 -24.18
CA VAL A 361 -11.13 -14.75 -23.24
C VAL A 361 -9.82 -14.96 -22.52
N GLY A 362 -9.88 -15.00 -21.20
CA GLY A 362 -8.74 -15.23 -20.33
C GLY A 362 -8.92 -16.50 -19.50
N PHE A 363 -7.84 -17.25 -19.35
CA PHE A 363 -7.73 -18.41 -18.47
C PHE A 363 -6.53 -18.25 -17.56
N ARG A 364 -6.69 -18.62 -16.29
CA ARG A 364 -5.61 -18.65 -15.31
C ARG A 364 -5.74 -19.85 -14.40
N TYR A 365 -4.65 -20.57 -14.22
CA TYR A 365 -4.46 -21.58 -13.21
C TYR A 365 -3.36 -21.14 -12.24
N ALA A 366 -3.55 -21.33 -10.94
CA ALA A 366 -2.53 -21.11 -9.91
C ALA A 366 -2.59 -22.24 -8.89
N GLY A 367 -1.47 -22.95 -8.73
CA GLY A 367 -1.30 -24.02 -7.76
C GLY A 367 -0.23 -23.67 -6.72
N THR A 368 -0.49 -23.96 -5.46
CA THR A 368 0.49 -23.90 -4.37
C THR A 368 0.54 -25.25 -3.69
N TYR A 369 1.74 -25.78 -3.49
CA TYR A 369 1.98 -27.01 -2.74
C TYR A 369 2.88 -26.69 -1.53
N TYR A 370 2.46 -27.10 -0.33
CA TYR A 370 3.20 -26.90 0.92
C TYR A 370 3.89 -28.20 1.33
N PHE A 371 5.20 -28.12 1.59
CA PHE A 371 6.01 -29.29 1.95
C PHE A 371 5.85 -29.70 3.41
N ASN A 372 5.45 -28.77 4.27
CA ASN A 372 5.40 -28.94 5.73
C ASN A 372 4.03 -28.71 6.36
N ARG A 373 2.95 -28.78 5.55
CA ARG A 373 1.57 -28.60 6.03
C ARG A 373 0.63 -29.64 5.44
N GLN A 374 -0.29 -30.10 6.28
CA GLN A 374 -1.38 -31.01 5.88
C GLN A 374 -2.73 -30.27 5.78
N SER A 375 -2.78 -29.01 6.24
CA SER A 375 -3.97 -28.17 6.09
C SER A 375 -3.58 -26.72 5.87
N ILE A 376 -4.38 -25.98 5.09
CA ILE A 376 -4.19 -24.60 4.66
C ILE A 376 -5.38 -23.77 5.15
N GLY A 377 -5.14 -22.52 5.56
CA GLY A 377 -6.19 -21.63 6.04
C GLY A 377 -6.67 -21.95 7.47
N SER A 378 -7.78 -21.35 7.87
CA SER A 378 -8.41 -21.54 9.19
C SER A 378 -9.90 -21.26 9.14
N GLY A 379 -10.63 -21.77 10.13
CA GLY A 379 -12.08 -21.59 10.24
C GLY A 379 -12.82 -22.12 9.00
N THR A 380 -13.76 -21.37 8.47
CA THR A 380 -14.57 -21.73 7.29
C THR A 380 -13.78 -21.75 5.97
N GLN A 381 -12.52 -21.31 5.96
CA GLN A 381 -11.63 -21.31 4.79
C GLN A 381 -10.53 -22.39 4.89
N ARG A 382 -10.65 -23.30 5.85
CA ARG A 382 -9.71 -24.41 6.00
C ARG A 382 -9.83 -25.40 4.85
N ILE A 383 -8.71 -25.77 4.28
CA ILE A 383 -8.57 -26.83 3.26
C ILE A 383 -7.71 -27.91 3.89
N ASP A 384 -8.24 -29.13 4.03
CA ASP A 384 -7.51 -30.28 4.56
C ASP A 384 -6.70 -30.95 3.44
N SER A 385 -5.68 -30.23 2.98
CA SER A 385 -4.74 -30.65 1.94
C SER A 385 -3.43 -29.87 2.06
N SER A 386 -2.34 -30.45 1.53
CA SER A 386 -1.07 -29.77 1.33
C SER A 386 -1.08 -28.86 0.09
N SER A 387 -2.12 -28.89 -0.73
CA SER A 387 -2.22 -28.13 -1.98
C SER A 387 -3.47 -27.25 -2.02
N GLN A 388 -3.30 -26.09 -2.64
CA GLN A 388 -4.38 -25.18 -3.00
C GLN A 388 -4.31 -24.87 -4.49
N ASN A 389 -5.43 -24.99 -5.18
CA ASN A 389 -5.53 -24.73 -6.60
C ASN A 389 -6.63 -23.72 -6.88
N ASP A 390 -6.33 -22.72 -7.71
CA ASP A 390 -7.26 -21.69 -8.15
C ASP A 390 -7.36 -21.70 -9.68
N ILE A 391 -8.58 -21.81 -10.21
CA ILE A 391 -8.87 -21.70 -11.64
C ILE A 391 -9.74 -20.48 -11.85
N SER A 392 -9.39 -19.66 -12.82
CA SER A 392 -10.17 -18.48 -13.19
C SER A 392 -10.35 -18.41 -14.71
N VAL A 393 -11.59 -18.15 -15.12
CA VAL A 393 -11.96 -17.89 -16.52
C VAL A 393 -12.60 -16.51 -16.59
N GLN A 394 -12.21 -15.71 -17.57
CA GLN A 394 -12.73 -14.36 -17.77
C GLN A 394 -13.12 -14.13 -19.22
N LEU A 395 -14.32 -13.61 -19.43
CA LEU A 395 -14.77 -13.03 -20.69
C LEU A 395 -14.81 -11.51 -20.54
N SER A 396 -14.15 -10.81 -21.44
CA SER A 396 -14.15 -9.32 -21.48
C SER A 396 -14.69 -8.85 -22.79
N ILE A 397 -15.73 -8.00 -22.74
CA ILE A 397 -16.35 -7.36 -23.89
C ILE A 397 -16.24 -5.85 -23.67
N THR A 398 -15.74 -5.14 -24.68
CA THR A 398 -15.69 -3.67 -24.71
C THR A 398 -16.80 -3.19 -25.64
N LEU A 399 -17.72 -2.39 -25.11
CA LEU A 399 -18.83 -1.79 -25.84
C LEU A 399 -18.39 -0.50 -26.54
#